data_9606962af2e7a2a22a26fe59e034d2f0
#
_entry.id   9606962af2e7a2a22a26fe59e034d2f0
#
_cell.length_a   1.000
_cell.length_b   1.000
_cell.length_c   1.000
_cell.angle_alpha   90.00
_cell.angle_beta   90.00
_cell.angle_gamma   90.00
#
_symmetry.space_group_name_H-M   'P 1'
#
loop_
_entity.id
_entity.type
_entity.pdbx_description
1 polymer ?
#
loop_
_entity_poly.entity_id
_entity_poly.type
_entity_poly.pdbx_seq_one_letter_code
_entity_poly.pdbx_strand_id
1 'polypeptide(L)'
;MARETASKAIEFLFERMGPSADRVGWTRGLAAAEVDPRAFGSRVDWDDYATIVERAFPSAAAAESFGAETIGAHPWWTFFEMFGRSEPRRFVHRVLEVLSRRHRHWRWRTDLFGDPASLRVDASAGRCSAVVMNMVAGEIRGLGESVGAQIVGGTVRANGLVLELQFPVAAREASASSEELPPAARDALHLMTTWLEGDRPVSASVPSVIQLQEHHGMTRAEARIAHRLVTGRSVRQCADDLGVSASTVRTHLSRIFDKTGQRRQGALVAHLLRLRTPLGAEV
;
A
#
# COMPACT_ATOMS: atom_id res chain seq x y z
N MET A 1 2.92 -11.76 23.04
CA MET A 1 3.22 -11.24 21.71
C MET A 1 3.67 -9.80 21.86
N ALA A 2 4.80 -9.44 21.26
CA ALA A 2 5.25 -8.06 21.26
C ALA A 2 4.22 -7.18 20.53
N ARG A 3 3.93 -6.01 21.10
CA ARG A 3 3.00 -5.02 20.53
C ARG A 3 3.80 -4.08 19.64
N GLU A 4 4.03 -4.47 18.41
CA GLU A 4 4.91 -3.75 17.49
C GLU A 4 4.27 -3.55 16.14
N THR A 5 4.65 -2.46 15.47
CA THR A 5 4.35 -2.20 14.06
C THR A 5 5.64 -1.95 13.27
N ALA A 6 5.59 -2.05 11.96
CA ALA A 6 6.75 -1.84 11.12
C ALA A 6 7.09 -0.35 11.02
N SER A 7 8.36 0.02 11.21
CA SER A 7 8.86 1.39 11.05
C SER A 7 8.61 1.96 9.63
N LYS A 8 8.60 1.09 8.63
CA LYS A 8 8.22 1.42 7.26
C LYS A 8 6.82 2.02 7.12
N ALA A 9 5.88 1.61 7.95
CA ALA A 9 4.56 2.22 7.98
C ALA A 9 4.64 3.71 8.39
N ILE A 10 5.52 4.02 9.33
CA ILE A 10 5.75 5.40 9.80
C ILE A 10 6.39 6.24 8.69
N GLU A 11 7.42 5.73 8.02
CA GLU A 11 8.08 6.40 6.90
C GLU A 11 7.09 6.70 5.77
N PHE A 12 6.31 5.70 5.37
CA PHE A 12 5.29 5.84 4.34
C PHE A 12 4.22 6.89 4.69
N LEU A 13 3.71 6.86 5.92
CA LEU A 13 2.75 7.86 6.39
C LEU A 13 3.36 9.26 6.35
N PHE A 14 4.59 9.43 6.82
CA PHE A 14 5.28 10.71 6.84
C PHE A 14 5.49 11.30 5.43
N GLU A 15 5.88 10.48 4.47
CA GLU A 15 6.06 10.92 3.09
C GLU A 15 4.76 11.37 2.43
N ARG A 16 3.61 10.83 2.88
CA ARG A 16 2.29 11.12 2.34
C ARG A 16 1.53 12.21 3.08
N MET A 17 2.06 12.69 4.22
CA MET A 17 1.41 13.75 4.99
C MET A 17 1.22 15.01 4.14
N GLY A 18 -0.04 15.30 3.86
CA GLY A 18 -0.47 16.49 3.13
C GLY A 18 -0.67 17.71 4.06
N PRO A 19 -1.25 18.80 3.54
CA PRO A 19 -1.49 20.02 4.31
C PRO A 19 -2.41 19.84 5.54
N SER A 20 -3.24 18.79 5.54
CA SER A 20 -4.19 18.50 6.63
C SER A 20 -3.54 17.80 7.84
N ALA A 21 -2.27 17.44 7.75
CA ALA A 21 -1.57 16.74 8.81
C ALA A 21 -0.55 17.65 9.51
N ASP A 22 -0.47 17.58 10.83
CA ASP A 22 0.51 18.34 11.61
C ASP A 22 1.90 17.68 11.54
N ARG A 23 2.71 18.08 10.54
CA ARG A 23 4.10 17.62 10.39
C ARG A 23 4.98 17.95 11.61
N VAL A 24 4.72 19.06 12.29
CA VAL A 24 5.48 19.43 13.49
C VAL A 24 5.13 18.52 14.65
N GLY A 25 3.84 18.20 14.82
CA GLY A 25 3.36 17.22 15.79
C GLY A 25 3.94 15.84 15.54
N TRP A 26 3.96 15.41 14.28
CA TRP A 26 4.59 14.15 13.88
C TRP A 26 6.09 14.10 14.22
N THR A 27 6.86 15.12 13.83
CA THR A 27 8.29 15.19 14.13
C THR A 27 8.57 15.17 15.64
N ARG A 28 7.76 15.89 16.42
CA ARG A 28 7.83 15.85 17.89
C ARG A 28 7.47 14.48 18.45
N GLY A 29 6.50 13.79 17.84
CA GLY A 29 6.13 12.42 18.19
C GLY A 29 7.27 11.44 17.94
N LEU A 30 7.91 11.49 16.78
CA LEU A 30 9.08 10.66 16.46
C LEU A 30 10.24 10.88 17.44
N ALA A 31 10.56 12.15 17.73
CA ALA A 31 11.62 12.49 18.68
C ALA A 31 11.31 12.03 20.10
N ALA A 32 10.06 12.12 20.54
CA ALA A 32 9.65 11.66 21.87
C ALA A 32 9.66 10.13 22.02
N ALA A 33 9.44 9.41 20.92
CA ALA A 33 9.47 7.95 20.86
C ALA A 33 10.87 7.41 20.51
N GLU A 34 11.88 8.29 20.30
CA GLU A 34 13.23 7.92 19.86
C GLU A 34 13.24 7.05 18.57
N VAL A 35 12.27 7.28 17.69
CA VAL A 35 12.09 6.50 16.46
C VAL A 35 12.77 7.20 15.30
N ASP A 36 13.69 6.50 14.63
CA ASP A 36 14.16 6.88 13.30
C ASP A 36 13.28 6.17 12.24
N PRO A 37 12.43 6.90 11.51
CA PRO A 37 11.57 6.30 10.48
C PRO A 37 12.37 5.73 9.30
N ARG A 38 13.67 6.05 9.17
CA ARG A 38 14.56 5.57 8.12
C ARG A 38 15.30 4.29 8.51
N ALA A 39 15.22 3.87 9.78
CA ALA A 39 15.85 2.64 10.24
C ALA A 39 15.15 1.42 9.62
N PHE A 40 15.79 0.79 8.64
CA PHE A 40 15.28 -0.38 7.95
C PHE A 40 15.23 -1.61 8.89
N GLY A 41 14.11 -2.34 8.86
CA GLY A 41 13.97 -3.60 9.62
C GLY A 41 13.68 -3.40 11.09
N SER A 42 13.57 -2.17 11.58
CA SER A 42 13.16 -1.91 12.96
C SER A 42 11.64 -2.05 13.11
N ARG A 43 11.25 -2.51 14.26
CA ARG A 43 9.85 -2.48 14.71
C ARG A 43 9.73 -1.40 15.76
N VAL A 44 8.59 -0.74 15.76
CA VAL A 44 8.28 0.34 16.69
C VAL A 44 7.26 -0.18 17.67
N ASP A 45 7.43 0.15 18.95
CA ASP A 45 6.43 -0.15 19.95
C ASP A 45 5.07 0.44 19.55
N TRP A 46 4.02 -0.30 19.85
CA TRP A 46 2.68 0.11 19.43
C TRP A 46 2.21 1.41 20.10
N ASP A 47 2.54 1.59 21.38
CA ASP A 47 2.10 2.78 22.13
C ASP A 47 2.82 4.04 21.61
N ASP A 48 4.07 3.91 21.17
CA ASP A 48 4.82 4.96 20.50
C ASP A 48 4.21 5.29 19.14
N TYR A 49 3.90 4.29 18.32
CA TYR A 49 3.22 4.49 17.05
C TYR A 49 1.87 5.20 17.21
N ALA A 50 1.04 4.75 18.15
CA ALA A 50 -0.24 5.37 18.43
C ALA A 50 -0.07 6.84 18.85
N THR A 51 0.94 7.14 19.68
CA THR A 51 1.27 8.49 20.11
C THR A 51 1.69 9.38 18.92
N ILE A 52 2.50 8.85 18.01
CA ILE A 52 2.92 9.58 16.80
C ILE A 52 1.71 9.91 15.94
N VAL A 53 0.84 8.93 15.66
CA VAL A 53 -0.37 9.11 14.85
C VAL A 53 -1.33 10.11 15.49
N GLU A 54 -1.59 10.00 16.80
CA GLU A 54 -2.45 10.93 17.54
C GLU A 54 -1.97 12.39 17.46
N ARG A 55 -0.66 12.61 17.44
CA ARG A 55 -0.08 13.96 17.31
C ARG A 55 -0.08 14.48 15.87
N ALA A 56 -0.12 13.57 14.90
CA ALA A 56 -0.09 13.91 13.48
C ALA A 56 -1.43 14.43 12.97
N PHE A 57 -2.53 13.98 13.57
CA PHE A 57 -3.87 14.32 13.08
C PHE A 57 -4.68 15.11 14.12
N PRO A 58 -5.26 16.24 13.71
CA PRO A 58 -6.01 17.10 14.63
C PRO A 58 -7.38 16.52 15.03
N SER A 59 -7.86 15.52 14.29
CA SER A 59 -9.14 14.87 14.55
C SER A 59 -9.20 13.46 13.97
N ALA A 60 -10.13 12.65 14.46
CA ALA A 60 -10.44 11.33 13.93
C ALA A 60 -10.87 11.40 12.45
N ALA A 61 -11.65 12.42 12.07
CA ALA A 61 -12.09 12.61 10.69
C ALA A 61 -10.92 12.92 9.74
N ALA A 62 -9.94 13.71 10.18
CA ALA A 62 -8.73 13.99 9.40
C ALA A 62 -7.89 12.71 9.20
N ALA A 63 -7.79 11.89 10.24
CA ALA A 63 -7.08 10.60 10.17
C ALA A 63 -7.80 9.62 9.21
N GLU A 64 -9.13 9.60 9.23
CA GLU A 64 -9.94 8.76 8.35
C GLU A 64 -9.77 9.15 6.88
N SER A 65 -9.89 10.43 6.55
CA SER A 65 -9.66 10.93 5.19
C SER A 65 -8.27 10.59 4.70
N PHE A 66 -7.26 10.81 5.52
CA PHE A 66 -5.88 10.46 5.21
C PHE A 66 -5.72 8.95 4.96
N GLY A 67 -6.31 8.10 5.81
CA GLY A 67 -6.28 6.65 5.63
C GLY A 67 -6.84 6.22 4.27
N ALA A 68 -7.98 6.80 3.85
CA ALA A 68 -8.60 6.51 2.57
C ALA A 68 -7.71 6.92 1.38
N GLU A 69 -7.10 8.10 1.44
CA GLU A 69 -6.18 8.60 0.42
C GLU A 69 -4.88 7.77 0.35
N THR A 70 -4.40 7.31 1.51
CA THR A 70 -3.12 6.60 1.62
C THR A 70 -3.13 5.28 0.87
N ILE A 71 -4.23 4.54 0.91
CA ILE A 71 -4.36 3.26 0.21
C ILE A 71 -4.17 3.44 -1.29
N GLY A 72 -4.83 4.44 -1.90
CA GLY A 72 -4.71 4.73 -3.34
C GLY A 72 -3.35 5.32 -3.76
N ALA A 73 -2.61 5.85 -2.81
CA ALA A 73 -1.30 6.47 -3.04
C ALA A 73 -0.13 5.49 -2.92
N HIS A 74 -0.38 4.25 -2.52
CA HIS A 74 0.66 3.24 -2.40
C HIS A 74 1.28 2.92 -3.78
N PRO A 75 2.61 2.79 -3.91
CA PRO A 75 3.27 2.53 -5.20
C PRO A 75 2.74 1.30 -5.96
N TRP A 76 2.26 0.32 -5.21
CA TRP A 76 1.70 -0.93 -5.73
C TRP A 76 0.23 -0.84 -6.12
N TRP A 77 -0.42 0.29 -5.86
CA TRP A 77 -1.86 0.41 -5.97
C TRP A 77 -2.38 0.21 -7.40
N THR A 78 -1.73 0.83 -8.39
CA THR A 78 -2.11 0.68 -9.80
C THR A 78 -2.08 -0.79 -10.25
N PHE A 79 -1.15 -1.57 -9.68
CA PHE A 79 -1.05 -3.01 -9.92
C PHE A 79 -2.21 -3.76 -9.28
N PHE A 80 -2.55 -3.43 -8.05
CA PHE A 80 -3.67 -4.04 -7.32
C PHE A 80 -5.02 -3.69 -7.94
N GLU A 81 -5.22 -2.48 -8.40
CA GLU A 81 -6.48 -2.03 -9.02
C GLU A 81 -6.85 -2.87 -10.25
N MET A 82 -5.86 -3.29 -11.03
CA MET A 82 -6.11 -4.16 -12.19
C MET A 82 -6.67 -5.53 -11.81
N PHE A 83 -6.26 -6.10 -10.68
CA PHE A 83 -6.73 -7.40 -10.21
C PHE A 83 -7.98 -7.28 -9.33
N GLY A 84 -8.06 -6.22 -8.55
CA GLY A 84 -9.17 -5.98 -7.64
C GLY A 84 -10.52 -5.85 -8.34
N ARG A 85 -10.54 -5.36 -9.58
CA ARG A 85 -11.77 -5.21 -10.36
C ARG A 85 -12.35 -6.53 -10.87
N SER A 86 -11.51 -7.54 -11.08
CA SER A 86 -11.98 -8.87 -11.52
C SER A 86 -12.50 -9.74 -10.37
N GLU A 87 -11.85 -9.66 -9.20
CA GLU A 87 -12.22 -10.44 -8.00
C GLU A 87 -12.21 -9.58 -6.72
N PRO A 88 -13.12 -8.61 -6.58
CA PRO A 88 -13.06 -7.59 -5.54
C PRO A 88 -13.00 -8.14 -4.11
N ARG A 89 -13.84 -9.15 -3.81
CA ARG A 89 -13.92 -9.73 -2.46
C ARG A 89 -12.63 -10.45 -2.06
N ARG A 90 -12.08 -11.25 -2.97
CA ARG A 90 -10.81 -11.96 -2.74
C ARG A 90 -9.65 -11.00 -2.63
N PHE A 91 -9.62 -9.98 -3.46
CA PHE A 91 -8.61 -8.94 -3.42
C PHE A 91 -8.63 -8.22 -2.05
N VAL A 92 -9.79 -7.72 -1.62
CA VAL A 92 -9.94 -7.08 -0.30
C VAL A 92 -9.54 -8.03 0.82
N HIS A 93 -9.96 -9.30 0.76
CA HIS A 93 -9.56 -10.30 1.75
C HIS A 93 -8.04 -10.42 1.88
N ARG A 94 -7.33 -10.54 0.75
CA ARG A 94 -5.87 -10.67 0.74
C ARG A 94 -5.15 -9.42 1.25
N VAL A 95 -5.62 -8.24 0.88
CA VAL A 95 -5.05 -6.99 1.40
C VAL A 95 -5.27 -6.89 2.91
N LEU A 96 -6.46 -7.25 3.41
CA LEU A 96 -6.75 -7.26 4.84
C LEU A 96 -5.90 -8.29 5.60
N GLU A 97 -5.61 -9.46 5.02
CA GLU A 97 -4.65 -10.40 5.61
C GLU A 97 -3.27 -9.75 5.80
N VAL A 98 -2.79 -9.00 4.81
CA VAL A 98 -1.50 -8.30 4.91
C VAL A 98 -1.56 -7.18 5.95
N LEU A 99 -2.63 -6.37 5.98
CA LEU A 99 -2.83 -5.34 7.00
C LEU A 99 -2.91 -5.94 8.41
N SER A 100 -3.54 -7.11 8.55
CA SER A 100 -3.62 -7.81 9.83
C SER A 100 -2.25 -8.23 10.37
N ARG A 101 -1.29 -8.55 9.49
CA ARG A 101 0.09 -8.87 9.88
C ARG A 101 0.87 -7.64 10.35
N ARG A 102 0.51 -6.46 9.89
CA ARG A 102 1.05 -5.18 10.37
C ARG A 102 0.71 -4.94 11.84
N HIS A 103 -0.49 -5.36 12.26
CA HIS A 103 -1.02 -5.19 13.60
C HIS A 103 -1.32 -6.55 14.26
N ARG A 104 -0.30 -7.35 14.46
CA ARG A 104 -0.39 -8.74 14.93
C ARG A 104 -1.06 -8.92 16.32
N HIS A 105 -1.08 -7.88 17.14
CA HIS A 105 -1.71 -7.89 18.47
C HIS A 105 -3.21 -7.60 18.39
N TRP A 106 -3.77 -7.22 17.22
CA TRP A 106 -5.19 -7.04 17.00
C TRP A 106 -5.83 -8.33 16.51
N ARG A 107 -7.10 -8.49 16.81
CA ARG A 107 -7.90 -9.61 16.31
C ARG A 107 -8.73 -9.15 15.13
N TRP A 108 -8.46 -9.71 13.98
CA TRP A 108 -9.18 -9.45 12.74
C TRP A 108 -10.12 -10.61 12.45
N ARG A 109 -11.37 -10.31 12.15
CA ARG A 109 -12.37 -11.27 11.70
C ARG A 109 -13.06 -10.71 10.48
N THR A 110 -13.08 -11.47 9.39
CA THR A 110 -13.65 -11.05 8.12
C THR A 110 -14.63 -12.09 7.64
N ASP A 111 -15.82 -11.65 7.25
CA ASP A 111 -16.75 -12.39 6.41
C ASP A 111 -17.04 -11.55 5.16
N LEU A 112 -16.19 -11.67 4.18
CA LEU A 112 -16.29 -10.89 2.94
C LEU A 112 -17.20 -11.55 1.90
N PHE A 113 -17.69 -12.77 2.17
CA PHE A 113 -18.61 -13.48 1.29
C PHE A 113 -20.07 -13.37 1.76
N GLY A 114 -20.31 -12.84 2.95
CA GLY A 114 -21.64 -12.45 3.43
C GLY A 114 -22.28 -11.32 2.63
N ASP A 115 -23.53 -11.01 2.91
CA ASP A 115 -24.30 -9.94 2.28
C ASP A 115 -25.17 -9.22 3.32
N PRO A 116 -24.75 -8.06 3.82
CA PRO A 116 -23.49 -7.38 3.54
C PRO A 116 -22.26 -8.14 4.04
N ALA A 117 -21.11 -7.91 3.38
CA ALA A 117 -19.84 -8.40 3.87
C ALA A 117 -19.45 -7.70 5.17
N SER A 118 -18.83 -8.41 6.11
CA SER A 118 -18.48 -7.82 7.39
C SER A 118 -17.00 -7.94 7.73
N LEU A 119 -16.48 -6.89 8.38
CA LEU A 119 -15.14 -6.85 8.93
C LEU A 119 -15.21 -6.35 10.37
N ARG A 120 -14.55 -7.08 11.26
CA ARG A 120 -14.40 -6.69 12.67
C ARG A 120 -12.94 -6.67 13.05
N VAL A 121 -12.50 -5.57 13.67
CA VAL A 121 -11.19 -5.43 14.29
C VAL A 121 -11.37 -5.18 15.77
N ASP A 122 -10.73 -6.00 16.60
CA ASP A 122 -10.65 -5.84 18.05
C ASP A 122 -9.20 -5.46 18.40
N ALA A 123 -9.00 -4.23 18.85
CA ALA A 123 -7.74 -3.65 19.24
C ALA A 123 -7.60 -3.51 20.77
N SER A 124 -8.45 -4.18 21.54
CA SER A 124 -8.47 -4.08 23.01
C SER A 124 -7.21 -4.60 23.71
N ALA A 125 -6.36 -5.32 23.00
CA ALA A 125 -5.13 -5.89 23.54
C ALA A 125 -3.99 -4.86 23.76
N GLY A 126 -4.19 -3.58 23.46
CA GLY A 126 -3.20 -2.52 23.62
C GLY A 126 -3.82 -1.14 23.71
N ARG A 127 -2.98 -0.13 23.88
CA ARG A 127 -3.42 1.26 23.74
C ARG A 127 -3.91 1.46 22.30
N CYS A 128 -5.10 1.98 22.17
CA CYS A 128 -5.64 2.41 20.90
C CYS A 128 -6.45 3.70 21.10
N SER A 129 -6.64 4.45 20.04
CA SER A 129 -7.40 5.69 20.09
C SER A 129 -8.38 5.79 18.94
N ALA A 130 -9.34 6.69 19.07
CA ALA A 130 -10.26 6.98 17.99
C ALA A 130 -9.54 7.46 16.73
N VAL A 131 -8.43 8.21 16.86
CA VAL A 131 -7.64 8.71 15.73
C VAL A 131 -7.03 7.54 14.95
N VAL A 132 -6.36 6.60 15.63
CA VAL A 132 -5.75 5.43 15.00
C VAL A 132 -6.81 4.54 14.35
N MET A 133 -7.92 4.28 15.04
CA MET A 133 -8.98 3.42 14.51
C MET A 133 -9.70 4.04 13.31
N ASN A 134 -9.90 5.36 13.29
CA ASN A 134 -10.46 6.04 12.13
C ASN A 134 -9.48 6.05 10.95
N MET A 135 -8.18 6.18 11.18
CA MET A 135 -7.20 6.03 10.11
C MET A 135 -7.30 4.64 9.45
N VAL A 136 -7.40 3.58 10.25
CA VAL A 136 -7.57 2.22 9.73
C VAL A 136 -8.92 2.04 9.03
N ALA A 137 -9.98 2.63 9.56
CA ALA A 137 -11.30 2.63 8.89
C ALA A 137 -11.23 3.33 7.52
N GLY A 138 -10.48 4.43 7.42
CA GLY A 138 -10.19 5.12 6.17
C GLY A 138 -9.43 4.23 5.19
N GLU A 139 -8.36 3.55 5.63
CA GLU A 139 -7.62 2.60 4.79
C GLU A 139 -8.56 1.51 4.23
N ILE A 140 -9.45 0.96 5.04
CA ILE A 140 -10.43 -0.06 4.62
C ILE A 140 -11.46 0.53 3.65
N ARG A 141 -11.91 1.78 3.90
CA ARG A 141 -12.82 2.49 2.99
C ARG A 141 -12.17 2.69 1.62
N GLY A 142 -10.97 3.28 1.57
CA GLY A 142 -10.25 3.51 0.33
C GLY A 142 -9.98 2.21 -0.44
N LEU A 143 -9.67 1.13 0.28
CA LEU A 143 -9.54 -0.20 -0.29
C LEU A 143 -10.85 -0.68 -0.93
N GLY A 144 -11.98 -0.55 -0.23
CA GLY A 144 -13.30 -0.93 -0.73
C GLY A 144 -13.69 -0.11 -1.98
N GLU A 145 -13.59 1.21 -1.89
CA GLU A 145 -13.95 2.14 -2.98
C GLU A 145 -13.16 1.86 -4.27
N SER A 146 -11.91 1.49 -4.15
CA SER A 146 -11.06 1.17 -5.31
C SER A 146 -11.53 -0.01 -6.14
N VAL A 147 -12.26 -0.93 -5.51
CA VAL A 147 -12.85 -2.10 -6.16
C VAL A 147 -14.37 -1.97 -6.34
N GLY A 148 -14.90 -0.77 -6.11
CA GLY A 148 -16.33 -0.47 -6.25
C GLY A 148 -17.19 -0.92 -5.08
N ALA A 149 -16.61 -1.34 -3.96
CA ALA A 149 -17.36 -1.63 -2.75
C ALA A 149 -17.63 -0.35 -1.97
N GLN A 150 -18.73 -0.33 -1.19
CA GLN A 150 -19.11 0.80 -0.36
C GLN A 150 -19.30 0.35 1.10
N ILE A 151 -18.92 1.21 2.05
CA ILE A 151 -19.28 0.99 3.44
C ILE A 151 -20.74 1.41 3.61
N VAL A 152 -21.59 0.45 3.97
CA VAL A 152 -23.04 0.62 4.12
C VAL A 152 -23.48 0.67 5.58
N GLY A 153 -22.60 0.29 6.50
CA GLY A 153 -22.88 0.30 7.93
C GLY A 153 -21.63 0.09 8.76
N GLY A 154 -21.77 0.23 10.06
CA GLY A 154 -20.72 -0.10 11.00
C GLY A 154 -20.53 0.93 12.11
N THR A 155 -19.51 0.67 12.93
CA THR A 155 -19.12 1.56 14.05
C THR A 155 -17.60 1.54 14.20
N VAL A 156 -17.03 2.73 14.46
CA VAL A 156 -15.62 2.89 14.83
C VAL A 156 -15.54 3.39 16.26
N ARG A 157 -14.76 2.68 17.09
CA ARG A 157 -14.52 3.01 18.50
C ARG A 157 -13.03 3.10 18.75
N ALA A 158 -12.63 3.66 19.89
CA ALA A 158 -11.22 3.80 20.23
C ALA A 158 -10.46 2.44 20.32
N ASN A 159 -11.15 1.35 20.56
CA ASN A 159 -10.56 0.03 20.77
C ASN A 159 -10.98 -1.01 19.73
N GLY A 160 -11.58 -0.59 18.62
CA GLY A 160 -11.98 -1.50 17.55
C GLY A 160 -12.98 -0.90 16.57
N LEU A 161 -13.25 -1.65 15.50
CA LEU A 161 -14.23 -1.27 14.50
C LEU A 161 -15.04 -2.48 14.04
N VAL A 162 -16.23 -2.19 13.57
CA VAL A 162 -17.05 -3.11 12.79
C VAL A 162 -17.50 -2.35 11.55
N LEU A 163 -17.24 -2.87 10.38
CA LEU A 163 -17.65 -2.27 9.11
C LEU A 163 -18.44 -3.29 8.28
N GLU A 164 -19.46 -2.81 7.60
CA GLU A 164 -20.25 -3.55 6.66
C GLU A 164 -20.01 -3.01 5.25
N LEU A 165 -19.62 -3.88 4.34
CA LEU A 165 -19.28 -3.52 2.97
C LEU A 165 -20.27 -4.14 1.99
N GLN A 166 -20.75 -3.34 1.07
CA GLN A 166 -21.55 -3.77 -0.06
C GLN A 166 -20.69 -3.81 -1.31
N PHE A 167 -20.47 -5.00 -1.83
CA PHE A 167 -19.77 -5.20 -3.10
C PHE A 167 -20.70 -5.10 -4.30
N PRO A 168 -20.20 -4.69 -5.49
CA PRO A 168 -21.00 -4.70 -6.72
C PRO A 168 -21.60 -6.08 -7.02
N VAL A 169 -22.80 -6.11 -7.59
CA VAL A 169 -23.52 -7.36 -7.89
C VAL A 169 -22.71 -8.27 -8.81
N ALA A 170 -22.03 -7.72 -9.83
CA ALA A 170 -21.16 -8.47 -10.75
C ALA A 170 -20.01 -9.21 -10.04
N ALA A 171 -19.59 -8.74 -8.87
CA ALA A 171 -18.55 -9.38 -8.07
C ALA A 171 -19.03 -10.64 -7.32
N ARG A 172 -20.35 -10.85 -7.24
CA ARG A 172 -20.93 -12.03 -6.57
C ARG A 172 -20.82 -13.29 -7.44
N GLU A 173 -20.89 -13.14 -8.76
CA GLU A 173 -20.89 -14.28 -9.70
C GLU A 173 -19.47 -14.76 -10.03
N ALA A 174 -18.49 -13.86 -10.05
CA ALA A 174 -17.09 -14.20 -10.35
C ALA A 174 -16.39 -14.99 -9.23
N SER A 175 -16.87 -14.87 -7.98
CA SER A 175 -16.22 -15.46 -6.79
C SER A 175 -16.36 -16.98 -6.67
N ALA A 176 -17.20 -17.63 -7.47
CA ALA A 176 -17.50 -19.05 -7.32
C ALA A 176 -16.53 -19.99 -8.06
N SER A 177 -15.65 -19.49 -8.93
CA SER A 177 -15.02 -20.34 -9.94
C SER A 177 -13.51 -20.56 -9.86
N SER A 178 -12.73 -19.89 -8.98
CA SER A 178 -11.28 -20.12 -8.88
C SER A 178 -10.71 -19.85 -7.49
N GLU A 179 -10.02 -20.82 -6.93
CA GLU A 179 -9.40 -20.75 -5.59
C GLU A 179 -8.06 -19.99 -5.58
N GLU A 180 -7.44 -19.72 -6.73
CA GLU A 180 -6.10 -19.15 -6.81
C GLU A 180 -6.07 -17.78 -7.48
N LEU A 181 -5.38 -16.84 -6.84
CA LEU A 181 -5.01 -15.57 -7.46
C LEU A 181 -4.10 -15.79 -8.67
N PRO A 182 -4.22 -14.96 -9.71
CA PRO A 182 -3.24 -14.97 -10.81
C PRO A 182 -1.81 -14.88 -10.27
N PRO A 183 -0.83 -15.57 -10.87
CA PRO A 183 0.55 -15.60 -10.39
C PRO A 183 1.14 -14.21 -10.12
N ALA A 184 0.89 -13.25 -10.99
CA ALA A 184 1.36 -11.87 -10.83
C ALA A 184 0.73 -11.15 -9.61
N ALA A 185 -0.54 -11.43 -9.28
CA ALA A 185 -1.18 -10.87 -8.09
C ALA A 185 -0.63 -11.51 -6.81
N ARG A 186 -0.33 -12.80 -6.86
CA ARG A 186 0.31 -13.54 -5.77
C ARG A 186 1.70 -12.99 -5.47
N ASP A 187 2.50 -12.79 -6.51
CA ASP A 187 3.85 -12.20 -6.41
C ASP A 187 3.81 -10.80 -5.81
N ALA A 188 2.86 -9.96 -6.22
CA ALA A 188 2.71 -8.60 -5.69
C ALA A 188 2.30 -8.60 -4.21
N LEU A 189 1.37 -9.48 -3.82
CA LEU A 189 1.00 -9.65 -2.41
C LEU A 189 2.17 -10.15 -1.57
N HIS A 190 2.98 -11.08 -2.10
CA HIS A 190 4.18 -11.54 -1.43
C HIS A 190 5.19 -10.41 -1.21
N LEU A 191 5.43 -9.59 -2.22
CA LEU A 191 6.30 -8.42 -2.11
C LEU A 191 5.78 -7.39 -1.10
N MET A 192 4.47 -7.11 -1.11
CA MET A 192 3.84 -6.21 -0.15
C MET A 192 3.97 -6.76 1.29
N THR A 193 3.75 -8.04 1.47
CA THR A 193 3.92 -8.72 2.76
C THR A 193 5.35 -8.60 3.25
N THR A 194 6.32 -8.89 2.41
CA THR A 194 7.75 -8.79 2.73
C THR A 194 8.15 -7.35 3.08
N TRP A 195 7.58 -6.38 2.38
CA TRP A 195 7.82 -4.95 2.67
C TRP A 195 7.23 -4.53 4.01
N LEU A 196 6.03 -5.00 4.36
CA LEU A 196 5.37 -4.68 5.62
C LEU A 196 5.97 -5.41 6.83
N GLU A 197 6.48 -6.63 6.63
CA GLU A 197 7.04 -7.44 7.72
C GLU A 197 8.44 -6.97 8.15
N GLY A 198 9.14 -6.19 7.34
CA GLY A 198 10.43 -5.58 7.70
C GLY A 198 11.57 -6.57 7.92
N ASP A 199 11.35 -7.87 7.74
CA ASP A 199 12.31 -8.94 8.07
C ASP A 199 13.45 -9.12 7.06
N ARG A 200 13.45 -8.35 5.98
CA ARG A 200 14.58 -8.21 5.08
C ARG A 200 14.63 -6.76 4.61
N PRO A 201 15.81 -6.19 4.42
CA PRO A 201 15.92 -5.03 3.58
C PRO A 201 15.56 -5.50 2.16
N VAL A 202 14.27 -5.53 1.85
CA VAL A 202 13.90 -5.23 0.51
C VAL A 202 14.20 -3.75 0.42
N SER A 203 15.45 -3.45 0.14
CA SER A 203 15.78 -2.32 -0.67
C SER A 203 15.12 -2.58 -2.03
N ALA A 204 13.80 -2.65 -2.03
CA ALA A 204 12.98 -2.26 -3.14
C ALA A 204 13.02 -0.73 -3.12
N SER A 205 14.22 -0.17 -3.06
CA SER A 205 14.46 1.14 -3.60
C SER A 205 13.91 1.03 -5.00
N VAL A 206 12.88 1.80 -5.29
CA VAL A 206 12.42 1.99 -6.66
C VAL A 206 13.69 2.12 -7.48
N PRO A 207 13.96 1.22 -8.43
CA PRO A 207 15.24 1.23 -9.10
C PRO A 207 15.46 2.60 -9.70
N SER A 208 16.60 3.19 -9.42
CA SER A 208 16.94 4.51 -9.93
C SER A 208 16.96 4.49 -11.47
N VAL A 209 16.81 5.65 -12.09
CA VAL A 209 16.91 5.76 -13.55
C VAL A 209 18.22 5.16 -14.06
N ILE A 210 19.32 5.36 -13.31
CA ILE A 210 20.64 4.82 -13.67
C ILE A 210 20.64 3.29 -13.63
N GLN A 211 20.12 2.69 -12.57
CA GLN A 211 20.01 1.24 -12.45
C GLN A 211 19.17 0.60 -13.56
N LEU A 212 18.05 1.24 -13.92
CA LEU A 212 17.21 0.78 -15.03
C LEU A 212 17.94 0.83 -16.38
N GLN A 213 18.78 1.87 -16.59
CA GLN A 213 19.62 1.95 -17.78
C GLN A 213 20.67 0.84 -17.83
N GLU A 214 21.38 0.62 -16.75
CA GLU A 214 22.47 -0.35 -16.65
C GLU A 214 21.97 -1.79 -16.77
N HIS A 215 20.90 -2.16 -16.05
CA HIS A 215 20.43 -3.54 -15.99
C HIS A 215 19.63 -3.98 -17.23
N HIS A 216 18.93 -3.06 -17.88
CA HIS A 216 18.03 -3.39 -18.99
C HIS A 216 18.40 -2.72 -20.31
N GLY A 217 19.52 -1.99 -20.33
CA GLY A 217 19.90 -1.25 -21.54
C GLY A 217 18.86 -0.20 -21.95
N MET A 218 18.12 0.36 -21.00
CA MET A 218 17.11 1.38 -21.27
C MET A 218 17.77 2.70 -21.63
N THR A 219 17.18 3.40 -22.58
CA THR A 219 17.52 4.81 -22.79
C THR A 219 17.07 5.64 -21.57
N ARG A 220 17.62 6.84 -21.40
CA ARG A 220 17.24 7.74 -20.32
C ARG A 220 15.73 8.03 -20.29
N ALA A 221 15.10 8.18 -21.48
CA ALA A 221 13.66 8.42 -21.59
C ALA A 221 12.85 7.20 -21.15
N GLU A 222 13.23 6.01 -21.59
CA GLU A 222 12.60 4.74 -21.18
C GLU A 222 12.75 4.50 -19.67
N ALA A 223 13.95 4.68 -19.13
CA ALA A 223 14.21 4.51 -17.71
C ALA A 223 13.42 5.52 -16.84
N ARG A 224 13.25 6.77 -17.29
CA ARG A 224 12.38 7.75 -16.61
C ARG A 224 10.92 7.35 -16.62
N ILE A 225 10.41 6.76 -17.69
CA ILE A 225 9.05 6.24 -17.78
C ILE A 225 8.92 5.00 -16.88
N ALA A 226 9.84 4.06 -17.00
CA ALA A 226 9.85 2.85 -16.17
C ALA A 226 9.88 3.19 -14.67
N HIS A 227 10.73 4.13 -14.25
CA HIS A 227 10.80 4.62 -12.87
C HIS A 227 9.46 5.19 -12.39
N ARG A 228 8.77 6.01 -13.23
CA ARG A 228 7.45 6.55 -12.86
C ARG A 228 6.39 5.47 -12.75
N LEU A 229 6.39 4.48 -13.64
CA LEU A 229 5.47 3.35 -13.55
C LEU A 229 5.69 2.53 -12.28
N VAL A 230 6.95 2.30 -11.90
CA VAL A 230 7.31 1.60 -10.65
C VAL A 230 6.91 2.41 -9.42
N THR A 231 6.91 3.75 -9.50
CA THR A 231 6.39 4.63 -8.44
C THR A 231 4.86 4.79 -8.47
N GLY A 232 4.14 3.99 -9.27
CA GLY A 232 2.68 3.96 -9.29
C GLY A 232 2.02 4.98 -10.20
N ARG A 233 2.75 5.66 -11.11
CA ARG A 233 2.17 6.58 -12.08
C ARG A 233 1.48 5.81 -13.21
N SER A 234 0.29 6.24 -13.59
CA SER A 234 -0.37 5.77 -14.80
C SER A 234 0.34 6.31 -16.06
N VAL A 235 0.08 5.71 -17.23
CA VAL A 235 0.59 6.18 -18.52
C VAL A 235 0.24 7.67 -18.77
N ARG A 236 -0.97 8.10 -18.37
CA ARG A 236 -1.41 9.49 -18.50
C ARG A 236 -0.61 10.40 -17.58
N GLN A 237 -0.47 10.05 -16.31
CA GLN A 237 0.35 10.80 -15.37
C GLN A 237 1.82 10.85 -15.78
N CYS A 238 2.37 9.76 -16.33
CA CYS A 238 3.72 9.78 -16.90
C CYS A 238 3.84 10.78 -18.06
N ALA A 239 2.83 10.87 -18.92
CA ALA A 239 2.80 11.82 -20.03
C ALA A 239 2.78 13.27 -19.51
N ASP A 240 1.89 13.56 -18.58
CA ASP A 240 1.76 14.88 -17.93
C ASP A 240 3.06 15.28 -17.21
N ASP A 241 3.63 14.37 -16.40
CA ASP A 241 4.88 14.61 -15.65
C ASP A 241 6.11 14.84 -16.56
N LEU A 242 6.11 14.28 -17.76
CA LEU A 242 7.22 14.36 -18.70
C LEU A 242 7.03 15.41 -19.79
N GLY A 243 5.86 16.04 -19.87
CA GLY A 243 5.52 17.01 -20.91
C GLY A 243 5.43 16.39 -22.31
N VAL A 244 4.98 15.13 -22.42
CA VAL A 244 4.85 14.40 -23.68
C VAL A 244 3.44 13.85 -23.86
N SER A 245 3.11 13.36 -25.06
CA SER A 245 1.81 12.74 -25.29
C SER A 245 1.73 11.34 -24.69
N ALA A 246 0.52 10.90 -24.32
CA ALA A 246 0.29 9.53 -23.87
C ALA A 246 0.64 8.48 -24.95
N SER A 247 0.55 8.83 -26.24
CA SER A 247 0.99 7.98 -27.34
C SER A 247 2.51 7.80 -27.35
N THR A 248 3.26 8.88 -27.08
CA THR A 248 4.72 8.82 -26.93
C THR A 248 5.12 7.89 -25.76
N VAL A 249 4.44 8.02 -24.63
CA VAL A 249 4.69 7.12 -23.48
C VAL A 249 4.41 5.65 -23.85
N ARG A 250 3.31 5.36 -24.58
CA ARG A 250 3.02 3.99 -25.03
C ARG A 250 4.08 3.44 -26.00
N THR A 251 4.60 4.27 -26.89
CA THR A 251 5.70 3.87 -27.79
C THR A 251 6.96 3.50 -27.02
N HIS A 252 7.33 4.29 -26.01
CA HIS A 252 8.44 3.93 -25.13
C HIS A 252 8.14 2.69 -24.29
N LEU A 253 6.91 2.52 -23.83
CA LEU A 253 6.50 1.35 -23.05
C LEU A 253 6.63 0.06 -23.87
N SER A 254 6.29 0.07 -25.18
CA SER A 254 6.52 -1.06 -26.06
C SER A 254 8.01 -1.46 -26.09
N ARG A 255 8.90 -0.49 -26.24
CA ARG A 255 10.35 -0.74 -26.24
C ARG A 255 10.86 -1.24 -24.88
N ILE A 256 10.28 -0.76 -23.78
CA ILE A 256 10.59 -1.26 -22.44
C ILE A 256 10.15 -2.72 -22.32
N PHE A 257 8.98 -3.07 -22.83
CA PHE A 257 8.51 -4.47 -22.87
C PHE A 257 9.47 -5.35 -23.66
N ASP A 258 9.93 -4.93 -24.81
CA ASP A 258 10.88 -5.67 -25.63
C ASP A 258 12.20 -5.91 -24.87
N LYS A 259 12.72 -4.88 -24.18
CA LYS A 259 13.97 -4.93 -23.43
C LYS A 259 13.88 -5.79 -22.17
N THR A 260 12.72 -5.89 -21.55
CA THR A 260 12.50 -6.62 -20.29
C THR A 260 11.87 -7.99 -20.48
N GLY A 261 11.47 -8.35 -21.69
CA GLY A 261 10.75 -9.58 -21.99
C GLY A 261 9.32 -9.62 -21.42
N GLN A 262 8.80 -8.47 -20.96
CA GLN A 262 7.47 -8.40 -20.38
C GLN A 262 6.43 -8.03 -21.46
N ARG A 263 5.17 -8.38 -21.23
CA ARG A 263 4.07 -8.11 -22.18
C ARG A 263 2.93 -7.31 -21.56
N ARG A 264 2.97 -7.06 -20.26
CA ARG A 264 1.92 -6.34 -19.52
C ARG A 264 2.56 -5.40 -18.51
N GLN A 265 1.95 -4.24 -18.31
CA GLN A 265 2.48 -3.22 -17.40
C GLN A 265 2.66 -3.74 -15.97
N GLY A 266 1.71 -4.52 -15.44
CA GLY A 266 1.83 -5.09 -14.09
C GLY A 266 3.01 -6.07 -13.97
N ALA A 267 3.23 -6.94 -14.98
CA ALA A 267 4.36 -7.84 -15.01
C ALA A 267 5.70 -7.07 -15.13
N LEU A 268 5.73 -5.98 -15.90
CA LEU A 268 6.88 -5.09 -15.99
C LEU A 268 7.22 -4.47 -14.63
N VAL A 269 6.24 -3.88 -13.94
CA VAL A 269 6.45 -3.27 -12.62
C VAL A 269 6.98 -4.30 -11.64
N ALA A 270 6.36 -5.48 -11.56
CA ALA A 270 6.82 -6.57 -10.70
C ALA A 270 8.25 -7.03 -11.04
N HIS A 271 8.58 -7.12 -12.34
CA HIS A 271 9.92 -7.49 -12.81
C HIS A 271 10.96 -6.44 -12.40
N LEU A 272 10.70 -5.17 -12.61
CA LEU A 272 11.62 -4.07 -12.29
C LEU A 272 11.88 -3.94 -10.78
N LEU A 273 10.88 -4.21 -9.97
CA LEU A 273 11.00 -4.18 -8.51
C LEU A 273 11.80 -5.36 -7.93
N ARG A 274 12.02 -6.43 -8.72
CA ARG A 274 12.91 -7.55 -8.36
C ARG A 274 14.39 -7.26 -8.61
N LEU A 275 14.74 -6.14 -9.23
CA LEU A 275 16.12 -5.73 -9.43
C LEU A 275 16.81 -5.55 -8.07
N ARG A 276 17.59 -6.56 -7.71
CA ARG A 276 18.45 -6.50 -6.53
C ARG A 276 19.59 -5.53 -6.83
N THR A 277 19.68 -4.45 -6.08
CA THR A 277 20.94 -3.73 -5.98
C THR A 277 21.96 -4.70 -5.38
N PRO A 278 23.07 -5.02 -6.04
CA PRO A 278 24.15 -5.70 -5.36
C PRO A 278 24.61 -4.79 -4.23
N LEU A 279 24.47 -5.25 -2.99
CA LEU A 279 25.13 -4.66 -1.83
C LEU A 279 26.63 -4.81 -2.05
N GLY A 280 27.31 -3.67 -2.17
CA GLY A 280 28.75 -3.61 -1.97
C GLY A 280 29.58 -3.69 -3.25
N ALA A 281 29.81 -2.54 -3.86
CA ALA A 281 31.14 -2.18 -4.32
C ALA A 281 31.51 -0.92 -3.56
N GLU A 282 32.05 -1.12 -2.37
CA GLU A 282 32.89 -0.09 -1.74
C GLU A 282 34.11 0.11 -2.64
N VAL A 283 34.34 1.34 -3.03
CA VAL A 283 35.69 1.88 -3.31
C VAL A 283 35.85 3.11 -2.45
#